data_08b2bdef2a5509a68769378e33c83bd2
#
_entry.id   08b2bdef2a5509a68769378e33c83bd2
#
_cell.length_a   1.000
_cell.length_b   1.000
_cell.length_c   1.000
_cell.angle_alpha   90.00
_cell.angle_beta   90.00
_cell.angle_gamma   90.00
#
_symmetry.space_group_name_H-M   'P 1'
#
loop_
_entity.id
_entity.type
_entity.pdbx_description
1 polymer ?
#
loop_
_entity_poly.entity_id
_entity_poly.type
_entity_poly.pdbx_seq_one_letter_code
_entity_poly.pdbx_strand_id
1 'polypeptide(L)'
;IRPFKAYRPQLDLVEKVSTLPYDVMNSEEALAMVEGNPYSFLHVDKSEIDLPKDIDIHDKQVYLKARENLQKMISDKVYIQDEKPCMYIYRQIMDGRSQTGIVACVSIDDYIKNTIKKHELTRSDKELDRFNHVDYTNCNTGPIFLTYRHKNKIDFIVKTWTETKTPVYSYKSEDGVSQIIWVVDEKDVTSELSAIFAKIDYLYIADGHHRSASAVKVGLKRRQDNPSYDGDEEFNYFLSVIFPDNDLYVMDYNRVVADLFGNSFDEFMNKVSEKFDITAGDGIGQFKPKVKRTYGMFLEGKWYKLEAKEGSFNLKDRKSV
;
A
#
# COMPACT_ATOMS: atom_id res chain seq x y z
N ILE A 1 0.25 2.43 -17.95
CA ILE A 1 -0.59 3.25 -17.05
C ILE A 1 -1.52 4.15 -17.85
N ARG A 2 -2.66 4.56 -17.27
CA ARG A 2 -3.59 5.50 -17.89
C ARG A 2 -4.20 6.47 -16.88
N PRO A 3 -4.65 7.67 -17.31
CA PRO A 3 -5.46 8.57 -16.50
C PRO A 3 -6.86 7.98 -16.27
N PHE A 4 -7.55 8.47 -15.23
CA PHE A 4 -8.88 8.01 -14.83
C PHE A 4 -9.69 9.13 -14.20
N LYS A 5 -11.01 8.96 -14.12
CA LYS A 5 -11.90 9.90 -13.43
C LYS A 5 -12.04 9.48 -11.96
N ALA A 6 -11.18 10.04 -11.10
CA ALA A 6 -11.19 9.68 -9.68
C ALA A 6 -12.41 10.21 -8.96
N TYR A 7 -12.91 9.44 -8.01
CA TYR A 7 -13.66 9.97 -6.89
C TYR A 7 -12.67 10.43 -5.82
N ARG A 8 -12.76 11.66 -5.39
CA ARG A 8 -11.90 12.25 -4.37
C ARG A 8 -12.69 13.15 -3.43
N PRO A 9 -12.26 13.30 -2.16
CA PRO A 9 -13.00 14.09 -1.19
C PRO A 9 -13.08 15.56 -1.60
N GLN A 10 -14.13 16.24 -1.13
CA GLN A 10 -14.15 17.69 -1.16
C GLN A 10 -13.00 18.27 -0.35
N LEU A 11 -12.54 19.47 -0.73
CA LEU A 11 -11.35 20.10 -0.17
C LEU A 11 -11.45 20.31 1.35
N ASP A 12 -12.58 20.69 1.86
CA ASP A 12 -12.86 20.93 3.29
C ASP A 12 -13.09 19.63 4.10
N LEU A 13 -13.21 18.51 3.43
CA LEU A 13 -13.42 17.19 4.05
C LEU A 13 -12.22 16.26 3.96
N VAL A 14 -11.16 16.61 3.21
CA VAL A 14 -10.03 15.70 2.93
C VAL A 14 -9.38 15.14 4.19
N GLU A 15 -9.16 15.96 5.22
CA GLU A 15 -8.57 15.52 6.49
C GLU A 15 -9.51 14.59 7.28
N LYS A 16 -10.82 14.82 7.21
CA LYS A 16 -11.83 14.00 7.88
C LYS A 16 -12.04 12.65 7.21
N VAL A 17 -11.86 12.62 5.88
CA VAL A 17 -12.00 11.40 5.08
C VAL A 17 -10.73 10.54 5.16
N SER A 18 -9.56 11.19 5.22
CA SER A 18 -8.26 10.52 5.23
C SER A 18 -8.09 9.63 6.46
N THR A 19 -7.56 8.44 6.25
CA THR A 19 -7.35 7.45 7.30
C THR A 19 -6.09 6.64 7.06
N LEU A 20 -5.64 5.93 8.10
CA LEU A 20 -4.61 4.92 7.97
C LEU A 20 -5.11 3.72 7.14
N PRO A 21 -4.22 2.91 6.56
CA PRO A 21 -4.61 1.68 5.89
C PRO A 21 -5.40 0.73 6.81
N TYR A 22 -6.41 0.07 6.25
CA TYR A 22 -7.32 -0.81 7.00
C TYR A 22 -6.63 -2.00 7.70
N ASP A 23 -5.46 -2.39 7.22
CA ASP A 23 -4.73 -3.57 7.67
C ASP A 23 -3.71 -3.29 8.80
N VAL A 24 -3.59 -2.04 9.24
CA VAL A 24 -2.75 -1.65 10.38
C VAL A 24 -3.53 -1.51 11.71
N MET A 25 -4.83 -1.84 11.71
CA MET A 25 -5.70 -1.73 12.88
C MET A 25 -6.74 -2.86 12.93
N ASN A 26 -7.19 -3.20 14.13
CA ASN A 26 -8.34 -4.07 14.33
C ASN A 26 -9.67 -3.28 14.29
N SER A 27 -10.81 -3.97 14.43
CA SER A 27 -12.14 -3.33 14.34
C SER A 27 -12.47 -2.44 15.55
N GLU A 28 -11.96 -2.75 16.73
CA GLU A 28 -12.15 -1.92 17.94
C GLU A 28 -11.36 -0.61 17.83
N GLU A 29 -10.13 -0.69 17.34
CA GLU A 29 -9.29 0.48 17.07
C GLU A 29 -9.92 1.36 15.99
N ALA A 30 -10.42 0.75 14.91
CA ALA A 30 -11.10 1.47 13.84
C ALA A 30 -12.36 2.18 14.35
N LEU A 31 -13.17 1.51 15.19
CA LEU A 31 -14.37 2.11 15.80
C LEU A 31 -14.01 3.33 16.67
N ALA A 32 -12.94 3.24 17.47
CA ALA A 32 -12.46 4.35 18.28
C ALA A 32 -11.97 5.53 17.42
N MET A 33 -11.29 5.26 16.32
CA MET A 33 -10.79 6.29 15.39
C MET A 33 -11.89 7.06 14.67
N VAL A 34 -13.06 6.45 14.44
CA VAL A 34 -14.17 7.13 13.75
C VAL A 34 -15.12 7.84 14.71
N GLU A 35 -14.90 7.79 16.01
CA GLU A 35 -15.77 8.43 17.00
C GLU A 35 -15.94 9.94 16.70
N GLY A 36 -17.18 10.37 16.45
CA GLY A 36 -17.49 11.75 16.07
C GLY A 36 -17.13 12.15 14.64
N ASN A 37 -16.63 11.21 13.81
CA ASN A 37 -16.25 11.48 12.43
C ASN A 37 -17.01 10.59 11.43
N PRO A 38 -18.22 10.95 10.99
CA PRO A 38 -19.00 10.16 10.05
C PRO A 38 -18.45 10.19 8.61
N TYR A 39 -17.39 10.96 8.35
CA TYR A 39 -16.77 11.09 7.04
C TYR A 39 -15.56 10.17 6.85
N SER A 40 -15.08 9.51 7.92
CA SER A 40 -13.91 8.64 7.84
C SER A 40 -14.08 7.54 6.80
N PHE A 41 -13.06 7.32 5.97
CA PHE A 41 -13.09 6.25 4.98
C PHE A 41 -13.06 4.85 5.61
N LEU A 42 -12.76 4.73 6.90
CA LEU A 42 -12.88 3.46 7.64
C LEU A 42 -14.31 2.91 7.64
N HIS A 43 -15.34 3.74 7.52
CA HIS A 43 -16.72 3.28 7.32
C HIS A 43 -16.90 2.48 6.00
N VAL A 44 -15.97 2.63 5.04
CA VAL A 44 -15.94 1.85 3.80
C VAL A 44 -14.98 0.67 3.90
N ASP A 45 -13.74 0.92 4.32
CA ASP A 45 -12.70 -0.12 4.33
C ASP A 45 -12.81 -1.11 5.49
N LYS A 46 -13.47 -0.72 6.59
CA LYS A 46 -13.71 -1.49 7.82
C LYS A 46 -15.20 -1.40 8.23
N SER A 47 -16.07 -1.60 7.26
CA SER A 47 -17.53 -1.38 7.40
C SER A 47 -18.22 -2.25 8.46
N GLU A 48 -17.56 -3.30 8.97
CA GLU A 48 -18.02 -4.06 10.13
C GLU A 48 -18.21 -3.21 11.39
N ILE A 49 -17.53 -2.05 11.50
CA ILE A 49 -17.70 -1.11 12.63
C ILE A 49 -19.09 -0.49 12.70
N ASP A 50 -19.83 -0.48 11.61
CA ASP A 50 -21.22 0.01 11.49
C ASP A 50 -22.28 -1.09 11.66
N LEU A 51 -21.86 -2.29 12.04
CA LEU A 51 -22.69 -3.49 12.17
C LEU A 51 -22.61 -4.02 13.63
N PRO A 52 -23.47 -4.99 14.03
CA PRO A 52 -23.37 -5.60 15.35
C PRO A 52 -21.97 -6.16 15.64
N LYS A 53 -21.49 -6.00 16.89
CA LYS A 53 -20.12 -6.33 17.29
C LYS A 53 -19.73 -7.81 17.12
N ASP A 54 -20.71 -8.70 17.08
CA ASP A 54 -20.56 -10.14 16.93
C ASP A 54 -20.60 -10.61 15.48
N ILE A 55 -20.70 -9.70 14.51
CA ILE A 55 -20.69 -10.07 13.10
C ILE A 55 -19.33 -10.66 12.69
N ASP A 56 -19.38 -11.70 11.87
CA ASP A 56 -18.17 -12.16 11.18
C ASP A 56 -17.70 -11.07 10.18
N ILE A 57 -16.46 -10.63 10.32
CA ILE A 57 -15.86 -9.59 9.47
C ILE A 57 -15.83 -9.98 7.98
N HIS A 58 -16.03 -11.26 7.66
CA HIS A 58 -16.13 -11.79 6.30
C HIS A 58 -17.56 -12.08 5.87
N ASP A 59 -18.56 -11.72 6.70
CA ASP A 59 -19.98 -11.86 6.32
C ASP A 59 -20.30 -10.96 5.12
N LYS A 60 -21.19 -11.44 4.26
CA LYS A 60 -21.69 -10.69 3.10
C LYS A 60 -22.23 -9.31 3.47
N GLN A 61 -22.85 -9.17 4.63
CA GLN A 61 -23.42 -7.91 5.11
C GLN A 61 -22.35 -6.82 5.27
N VAL A 62 -21.11 -7.19 5.63
CA VAL A 62 -19.98 -6.26 5.74
C VAL A 62 -19.69 -5.61 4.38
N TYR A 63 -19.61 -6.40 3.32
CA TYR A 63 -19.37 -5.88 1.96
C TYR A 63 -20.55 -5.06 1.42
N LEU A 64 -21.78 -5.45 1.75
CA LEU A 64 -22.97 -4.67 1.39
C LEU A 64 -22.98 -3.33 2.12
N LYS A 65 -22.55 -3.30 3.40
CA LYS A 65 -22.43 -2.08 4.19
C LYS A 65 -21.33 -1.16 3.65
N ALA A 66 -20.21 -1.72 3.26
CA ALA A 66 -19.14 -0.96 2.57
C ALA A 66 -19.65 -0.26 1.31
N ARG A 67 -20.41 -0.98 0.49
CA ARG A 67 -21.06 -0.42 -0.70
C ARG A 67 -22.04 0.69 -0.35
N GLU A 68 -22.94 0.46 0.62
CA GLU A 68 -23.93 1.44 1.09
C GLU A 68 -23.24 2.73 1.55
N ASN A 69 -22.21 2.60 2.41
CA ASN A 69 -21.46 3.72 2.93
C ASN A 69 -20.76 4.51 1.82
N LEU A 70 -20.09 3.83 0.88
CA LEU A 70 -19.45 4.50 -0.25
C LEU A 70 -20.47 5.24 -1.13
N GLN A 71 -21.60 4.61 -1.44
CA GLN A 71 -22.66 5.24 -2.23
C GLN A 71 -23.25 6.47 -1.51
N LYS A 72 -23.43 6.37 -0.18
CA LYS A 72 -23.87 7.50 0.64
C LYS A 72 -22.87 8.64 0.60
N MET A 73 -21.57 8.39 0.77
CA MET A 73 -20.53 9.40 0.68
C MET A 73 -20.51 10.11 -0.69
N ILE A 74 -20.78 9.38 -1.77
CA ILE A 74 -20.89 9.95 -3.13
C ILE A 74 -22.17 10.79 -3.27
N SER A 75 -23.34 10.27 -2.84
CA SER A 75 -24.62 10.99 -2.94
C SER A 75 -24.64 12.25 -2.10
N ASP A 76 -24.03 12.23 -0.93
CA ASP A 76 -23.88 13.37 -0.02
C ASP A 76 -22.79 14.35 -0.45
N LYS A 77 -22.12 14.06 -1.57
CA LYS A 77 -21.03 14.85 -2.13
C LYS A 77 -19.82 14.98 -1.20
N VAL A 78 -19.61 14.06 -0.29
CA VAL A 78 -18.35 13.92 0.45
C VAL A 78 -17.23 13.62 -0.53
N TYR A 79 -17.52 12.75 -1.51
CA TYR A 79 -16.70 12.50 -2.70
C TYR A 79 -17.29 13.16 -3.94
N ILE A 80 -16.43 13.77 -4.73
CA ILE A 80 -16.74 14.31 -6.04
C ILE A 80 -15.95 13.56 -7.11
N GLN A 81 -16.58 13.30 -8.27
CA GLN A 81 -15.89 12.70 -9.40
C GLN A 81 -15.28 13.78 -10.29
N ASP A 82 -14.03 13.58 -10.73
CA ASP A 82 -13.41 14.46 -11.70
C ASP A 82 -14.12 14.40 -13.05
N GLU A 83 -14.31 15.55 -13.70
CA GLU A 83 -15.04 15.67 -14.97
C GLU A 83 -14.31 15.00 -16.14
N LYS A 84 -12.98 15.01 -16.12
CA LYS A 84 -12.11 14.42 -17.15
C LYS A 84 -11.11 13.44 -16.54
N PRO A 85 -10.58 12.51 -17.34
CA PRO A 85 -9.53 11.61 -16.88
C PRO A 85 -8.26 12.38 -16.52
N CYS A 86 -7.73 12.17 -15.32
CA CYS A 86 -6.53 12.78 -14.78
C CYS A 86 -5.55 11.72 -14.28
N MET A 87 -4.30 12.09 -14.12
CA MET A 87 -3.36 11.46 -13.22
C MET A 87 -3.12 12.38 -12.02
N TYR A 88 -2.45 11.87 -10.98
CA TYR A 88 -2.16 12.71 -9.82
C TYR A 88 -0.71 12.54 -9.43
N ILE A 89 -0.09 13.60 -8.92
CA ILE A 89 1.20 13.51 -8.25
C ILE A 89 0.89 13.52 -6.77
N TYR A 90 1.43 12.53 -6.06
CA TYR A 90 1.25 12.36 -4.63
C TYR A 90 2.61 12.42 -3.94
N ARG A 91 2.75 13.33 -2.99
CA ARG A 91 3.95 13.50 -2.18
C ARG A 91 3.64 13.30 -0.71
N GLN A 92 4.45 12.47 -0.08
CA GLN A 92 4.49 12.32 1.37
C GLN A 92 5.80 12.88 1.92
N ILE A 93 5.72 13.55 3.07
CA ILE A 93 6.91 14.01 3.80
C ILE A 93 6.81 13.50 5.23
N MET A 94 7.72 12.62 5.60
CA MET A 94 7.83 12.01 6.92
C MET A 94 9.26 12.21 7.44
N ASP A 95 9.41 12.77 8.64
CA ASP A 95 10.71 13.05 9.27
C ASP A 95 11.70 13.80 8.37
N GLY A 96 11.18 14.77 7.61
CA GLY A 96 11.96 15.56 6.67
C GLY A 96 12.32 14.85 5.35
N ARG A 97 11.96 13.58 5.20
CA ARG A 97 12.15 12.81 3.98
C ARG A 97 10.92 12.88 3.09
N SER A 98 11.13 13.31 1.86
CA SER A 98 10.07 13.37 0.83
C SER A 98 10.14 12.14 -0.08
N GLN A 99 8.99 11.60 -0.44
CA GLN A 99 8.81 10.67 -1.55
C GLN A 99 7.65 11.13 -2.42
N THR A 100 7.82 11.06 -3.74
CA THR A 100 6.85 11.58 -4.70
C THR A 100 6.54 10.54 -5.77
N GLY A 101 5.27 10.16 -5.91
CA GLY A 101 4.81 9.16 -6.85
C GLY A 101 3.69 9.68 -7.76
N ILE A 102 3.40 8.90 -8.79
CA ILE A 102 2.31 9.15 -9.73
C ILE A 102 1.16 8.20 -9.39
N VAL A 103 -0.04 8.75 -9.22
CA VAL A 103 -1.28 7.98 -9.08
C VAL A 103 -1.93 7.84 -10.44
N ALA A 104 -2.15 6.60 -10.85
CA ALA A 104 -2.74 6.25 -12.14
C ALA A 104 -3.39 4.86 -12.08
N CYS A 105 -4.18 4.52 -13.08
CA CYS A 105 -4.66 3.17 -13.28
C CYS A 105 -3.64 2.33 -14.05
N VAL A 106 -3.43 1.08 -13.61
CA VAL A 106 -2.46 0.13 -14.17
C VAL A 106 -3.21 -1.11 -14.67
N SER A 107 -2.81 -1.65 -15.82
CA SER A 107 -3.49 -2.77 -16.47
C SER A 107 -3.36 -4.08 -15.69
N ILE A 108 -4.48 -4.81 -15.55
CA ILE A 108 -4.46 -6.18 -15.01
C ILE A 108 -3.66 -7.14 -15.90
N ASP A 109 -3.56 -6.86 -17.19
CA ASP A 109 -2.78 -7.69 -18.11
C ASP A 109 -1.28 -7.61 -17.85
N ASP A 110 -0.77 -6.46 -17.40
CA ASP A 110 0.62 -6.32 -16.98
C ASP A 110 0.94 -7.16 -15.74
N TYR A 111 -0.03 -7.31 -14.84
CA TYR A 111 0.08 -8.24 -13.70
C TYR A 111 0.06 -9.70 -14.16
N ILE A 112 -0.84 -10.08 -15.08
CA ILE A 112 -0.99 -11.43 -15.60
C ILE A 112 0.26 -11.85 -16.40
N LYS A 113 0.77 -10.97 -17.26
CA LYS A 113 1.99 -11.18 -18.06
C LYS A 113 3.29 -11.09 -17.25
N ASN A 114 3.19 -10.84 -15.93
CA ASN A 114 4.34 -10.65 -15.04
C ASN A 114 5.28 -9.50 -15.46
N THR A 115 4.74 -8.48 -16.13
CA THR A 115 5.39 -7.17 -16.31
C THR A 115 5.45 -6.46 -14.95
N ILE A 116 4.41 -6.64 -14.13
CA ILE A 116 4.41 -6.25 -12.72
C ILE A 116 4.95 -7.41 -11.89
N LYS A 117 6.13 -7.21 -11.30
CA LYS A 117 6.85 -8.22 -10.53
C LYS A 117 6.30 -8.34 -9.12
N LYS A 118 6.16 -9.58 -8.68
CA LYS A 118 5.68 -9.97 -7.34
C LYS A 118 6.83 -10.57 -6.55
N HIS A 119 6.88 -10.32 -5.25
CA HIS A 119 7.89 -10.92 -4.37
C HIS A 119 7.26 -11.65 -3.16
N GLU A 120 5.93 -11.63 -3.04
CA GLU A 120 5.19 -12.28 -1.98
C GLU A 120 4.08 -13.17 -2.56
N LEU A 121 3.82 -14.30 -1.89
CA LEU A 121 2.67 -15.16 -2.16
C LEU A 121 1.46 -14.65 -1.38
N THR A 122 0.33 -14.55 -2.05
CA THR A 122 -0.92 -14.13 -1.41
C THR A 122 -1.56 -15.28 -0.62
N ARG A 123 -2.17 -14.95 0.51
CA ARG A 123 -3.01 -15.86 1.29
C ARG A 123 -4.42 -15.85 0.71
N SER A 124 -4.99 -17.04 0.52
CA SER A 124 -6.30 -17.21 -0.13
C SER A 124 -7.45 -16.54 0.65
N ASP A 125 -7.41 -16.57 1.99
CA ASP A 125 -8.39 -15.94 2.86
C ASP A 125 -8.43 -14.41 2.70
N LYS A 126 -7.25 -13.76 2.78
CA LYS A 126 -7.13 -12.31 2.61
C LYS A 126 -7.44 -11.87 1.18
N GLU A 127 -7.09 -12.70 0.20
CA GLU A 127 -7.37 -12.42 -1.19
C GLU A 127 -8.88 -12.48 -1.48
N LEU A 128 -9.58 -13.48 -0.92
CA LEU A 128 -11.04 -13.60 -1.04
C LEU A 128 -11.76 -12.42 -0.38
N ASP A 129 -11.32 -12.00 0.79
CA ASP A 129 -11.85 -10.84 1.47
C ASP A 129 -11.78 -9.57 0.59
N ARG A 130 -10.59 -9.25 0.08
CA ARG A 130 -10.41 -8.08 -0.80
C ARG A 130 -11.09 -8.24 -2.15
N PHE A 131 -11.19 -9.45 -2.69
CA PHE A 131 -11.98 -9.74 -3.87
C PHE A 131 -13.46 -9.36 -3.66
N ASN A 132 -14.07 -9.83 -2.56
CA ASN A 132 -15.43 -9.48 -2.22
C ASN A 132 -15.61 -7.98 -2.03
N HIS A 133 -14.70 -7.34 -1.30
CA HIS A 133 -14.76 -5.90 -1.07
C HIS A 133 -14.78 -5.11 -2.40
N VAL A 134 -13.87 -5.39 -3.33
CA VAL A 134 -13.84 -4.73 -4.65
C VAL A 134 -15.06 -5.10 -5.50
N ASP A 135 -15.48 -6.36 -5.49
CA ASP A 135 -16.62 -6.82 -6.30
C ASP A 135 -17.96 -6.19 -5.85
N TYR A 136 -18.18 -6.06 -4.53
CA TYR A 136 -19.37 -5.45 -3.97
C TYR A 136 -19.39 -3.92 -4.06
N THR A 137 -18.26 -3.27 -3.72
CA THR A 137 -18.16 -1.81 -3.80
C THR A 137 -18.06 -1.31 -5.24
N ASN A 138 -17.65 -2.18 -6.18
CA ASN A 138 -17.32 -1.87 -7.56
C ASN A 138 -16.27 -0.74 -7.66
N CYS A 139 -15.32 -0.72 -6.75
CA CYS A 139 -14.33 0.34 -6.62
C CYS A 139 -12.99 -0.19 -6.09
N ASN A 140 -11.89 0.39 -6.55
CA ASN A 140 -10.58 0.21 -5.93
C ASN A 140 -10.45 1.24 -4.81
N THR A 141 -10.68 0.84 -3.56
CA THR A 141 -10.71 1.71 -2.38
C THR A 141 -9.32 2.06 -1.84
N GLY A 142 -8.32 1.23 -2.12
CA GLY A 142 -6.94 1.46 -1.68
C GLY A 142 -5.94 1.32 -2.84
N PRO A 143 -5.09 2.31 -3.09
CA PRO A 143 -4.08 2.24 -4.15
C PRO A 143 -3.06 1.14 -3.84
N ILE A 144 -2.58 0.48 -4.90
CA ILE A 144 -1.49 -0.48 -4.82
C ILE A 144 -0.19 0.29 -4.94
N PHE A 145 0.74 0.03 -4.03
CA PHE A 145 2.04 0.67 -4.03
C PHE A 145 2.97 -0.06 -5.01
N LEU A 146 3.26 0.60 -6.13
CA LEU A 146 4.20 0.12 -7.14
C LEU A 146 5.48 0.94 -7.12
N THR A 147 6.56 0.35 -7.63
CA THR A 147 7.81 1.05 -7.87
C THR A 147 8.37 0.72 -9.25
N TYR A 148 9.15 1.64 -9.81
CA TYR A 148 9.83 1.50 -11.08
C TYR A 148 11.28 1.96 -10.97
N ARG A 149 12.14 1.46 -11.88
CA ARG A 149 13.51 1.97 -11.99
C ARG A 149 13.49 3.41 -12.48
N HIS A 150 14.03 4.29 -11.66
CA HIS A 150 14.07 5.73 -11.86
C HIS A 150 14.30 6.17 -13.32
N LYS A 151 13.62 7.23 -13.75
CA LYS A 151 13.72 7.82 -15.10
C LYS A 151 13.74 9.35 -15.02
N ASN A 152 14.84 9.96 -15.42
CA ASN A 152 15.03 11.42 -15.41
C ASN A 152 13.90 12.20 -16.10
N LYS A 153 13.29 11.64 -17.16
CA LYS A 153 12.16 12.30 -17.84
C LYS A 153 10.92 12.41 -16.99
N ILE A 154 10.63 11.37 -16.19
CA ILE A 154 9.47 11.38 -15.28
C ILE A 154 9.74 12.40 -14.17
N ASP A 155 10.94 12.40 -13.60
CA ASP A 155 11.31 13.36 -12.57
C ASP A 155 11.19 14.80 -13.06
N PHE A 156 11.64 15.06 -14.28
CA PHE A 156 11.53 16.39 -14.88
C PHE A 156 10.06 16.85 -14.98
N ILE A 157 9.17 15.97 -15.45
CA ILE A 157 7.72 16.25 -15.54
C ILE A 157 7.14 16.51 -14.14
N VAL A 158 7.41 15.60 -13.20
CA VAL A 158 6.92 15.69 -11.81
C VAL A 158 7.41 16.97 -11.14
N LYS A 159 8.71 17.27 -11.25
CA LYS A 159 9.31 18.47 -10.70
C LYS A 159 8.68 19.72 -11.30
N THR A 160 8.65 19.83 -12.63
CA THR A 160 8.06 20.99 -13.32
C THR A 160 6.60 21.20 -12.89
N TRP A 161 5.81 20.12 -12.81
CA TRP A 161 4.41 20.23 -12.42
C TRP A 161 4.26 20.72 -10.98
N THR A 162 5.00 20.14 -10.04
CA THR A 162 4.90 20.50 -8.61
C THR A 162 5.46 21.88 -8.27
N GLU A 163 6.38 22.43 -9.09
CA GLU A 163 6.93 23.77 -8.94
C GLU A 163 6.02 24.85 -9.57
N THR A 164 5.21 24.49 -10.57
CA THR A 164 4.40 25.46 -11.34
C THR A 164 2.91 25.42 -11.05
N LYS A 165 2.41 24.33 -10.46
CA LYS A 165 0.99 24.13 -10.17
C LYS A 165 0.72 24.09 -8.67
N THR A 166 -0.42 24.62 -8.27
CA THR A 166 -0.89 24.56 -6.89
C THR A 166 -1.43 23.14 -6.59
N PRO A 167 -1.07 22.54 -5.44
CA PRO A 167 -1.67 21.27 -5.04
C PRO A 167 -3.17 21.43 -4.76
N VAL A 168 -3.95 20.38 -5.07
CA VAL A 168 -5.38 20.35 -4.73
C VAL A 168 -5.58 20.04 -3.25
N TYR A 169 -4.68 19.26 -2.66
CA TYR A 169 -4.66 18.97 -1.23
C TYR A 169 -3.26 19.19 -0.68
N SER A 170 -3.18 19.76 0.52
CA SER A 170 -1.95 19.90 1.29
C SER A 170 -2.32 19.97 2.76
N TYR A 171 -2.09 18.90 3.49
CA TYR A 171 -2.41 18.78 4.92
C TYR A 171 -1.41 17.87 5.63
N LYS A 172 -1.49 17.84 6.95
CA LYS A 172 -0.69 16.96 7.78
C LYS A 172 -1.62 15.98 8.49
N SER A 173 -1.42 14.68 8.25
CA SER A 173 -2.19 13.64 8.92
C SER A 173 -1.83 13.53 10.42
N GLU A 174 -2.68 12.86 11.20
CA GLU A 174 -2.53 12.75 12.67
C GLU A 174 -1.20 12.11 13.09
N ASP A 175 -0.67 11.19 12.27
CA ASP A 175 0.64 10.56 12.44
C ASP A 175 1.82 11.49 12.12
N GLY A 176 1.54 12.74 11.76
CA GLY A 176 2.54 13.77 11.49
C GLY A 176 3.13 13.75 10.08
N VAL A 177 2.61 12.92 9.17
CA VAL A 177 3.04 12.87 7.77
C VAL A 177 2.35 13.96 6.96
N SER A 178 3.11 14.75 6.19
CA SER A 178 2.52 15.71 5.25
C SER A 178 2.04 14.98 4.00
N GLN A 179 0.82 15.27 3.58
CA GLN A 179 0.13 14.69 2.43
C GLN A 179 -0.12 15.80 1.42
N ILE A 180 0.45 15.69 0.22
CA ILE A 180 0.33 16.74 -0.80
C ILE A 180 -0.05 16.08 -2.13
N ILE A 181 -1.12 16.58 -2.78
CA ILE A 181 -1.62 16.00 -4.02
C ILE A 181 -1.83 17.10 -5.06
N TRP A 182 -1.34 16.87 -6.28
CA TRP A 182 -1.58 17.68 -7.46
C TRP A 182 -2.40 16.91 -8.47
N VAL A 183 -3.34 17.57 -9.13
CA VAL A 183 -4.07 17.00 -10.28
C VAL A 183 -3.28 17.28 -11.55
N VAL A 184 -2.99 16.25 -12.32
CA VAL A 184 -2.38 16.33 -13.65
C VAL A 184 -3.48 16.13 -14.68
N ASP A 185 -4.04 17.22 -15.15
CA ASP A 185 -5.25 17.28 -15.97
C ASP A 185 -5.00 17.74 -17.42
N GLU A 186 -3.75 18.04 -17.78
CA GLU A 186 -3.34 18.38 -19.14
C GLU A 186 -3.11 17.09 -19.95
N LYS A 187 -3.86 16.92 -21.04
CA LYS A 187 -3.86 15.71 -21.86
C LYS A 187 -2.46 15.38 -22.41
N ASP A 188 -1.72 16.38 -22.82
CA ASP A 188 -0.37 16.19 -23.37
C ASP A 188 0.57 15.60 -22.33
N VAL A 189 0.51 16.09 -21.08
CA VAL A 189 1.33 15.60 -19.95
C VAL A 189 0.94 14.19 -19.56
N THR A 190 -0.35 13.88 -19.44
CA THR A 190 -0.81 12.52 -19.12
C THR A 190 -0.47 11.54 -20.23
N SER A 191 -0.56 11.94 -21.50
CA SER A 191 -0.17 11.13 -22.65
C SER A 191 1.34 10.89 -22.70
N GLU A 192 2.16 11.90 -22.39
CA GLU A 192 3.62 11.76 -22.32
C GLU A 192 4.01 10.80 -21.20
N LEU A 193 3.44 10.94 -20.00
CA LEU A 193 3.66 10.00 -18.89
C LEU A 193 3.31 8.58 -19.29
N SER A 194 2.13 8.35 -19.89
CA SER A 194 1.71 7.03 -20.37
C SER A 194 2.70 6.45 -21.39
N ALA A 195 3.19 7.28 -22.33
CA ALA A 195 4.15 6.86 -23.34
C ALA A 195 5.54 6.52 -22.77
N ILE A 196 5.97 7.24 -21.70
CA ILE A 196 7.23 6.93 -21.00
C ILE A 196 7.08 5.60 -20.24
N PHE A 197 5.99 5.43 -19.48
CA PHE A 197 5.73 4.20 -18.72
C PHE A 197 5.56 2.97 -19.63
N ALA A 198 5.02 3.12 -20.84
CA ALA A 198 4.93 2.04 -21.80
C ALA A 198 6.31 1.48 -22.27
N LYS A 199 7.40 2.22 -22.02
CA LYS A 199 8.79 1.83 -22.33
C LYS A 199 9.54 1.32 -21.07
N ILE A 200 8.89 1.23 -19.93
CA ILE A 200 9.47 0.65 -18.71
C ILE A 200 9.24 -0.86 -18.75
N ASP A 201 10.32 -1.63 -18.71
CA ASP A 201 10.27 -3.10 -18.82
C ASP A 201 9.45 -3.73 -17.69
N TYR A 202 9.61 -3.23 -16.45
CA TYR A 202 8.98 -3.82 -15.27
C TYR A 202 8.57 -2.78 -14.25
N LEU A 203 7.40 -2.99 -13.65
CA LEU A 203 7.00 -2.43 -12.37
C LEU A 203 7.17 -3.51 -11.29
N TYR A 204 7.24 -3.09 -10.04
CA TYR A 204 7.41 -3.98 -8.90
C TYR A 204 6.38 -3.63 -7.83
N ILE A 205 5.68 -4.62 -7.28
CA ILE A 205 4.79 -4.38 -6.14
C ILE A 205 5.67 -4.16 -4.92
N ALA A 206 5.60 -2.97 -4.33
CA ALA A 206 6.24 -2.68 -3.05
C ALA A 206 5.31 -3.07 -1.89
N ASP A 207 3.99 -2.78 -2.03
CA ASP A 207 2.94 -3.17 -1.10
C ASP A 207 1.61 -3.39 -1.81
N GLY A 208 0.71 -4.20 -1.19
CA GLY A 208 -0.62 -4.47 -1.73
C GLY A 208 -0.73 -5.70 -2.62
N HIS A 209 0.05 -6.76 -2.36
CA HIS A 209 -0.02 -8.02 -3.12
C HIS A 209 -1.43 -8.63 -3.11
N HIS A 210 -2.13 -8.63 -1.96
CA HIS A 210 -3.51 -9.12 -1.86
C HIS A 210 -4.48 -8.22 -2.63
N ARG A 211 -4.34 -6.89 -2.53
CA ARG A 211 -5.16 -5.91 -3.26
C ARG A 211 -5.00 -6.07 -4.78
N SER A 212 -3.77 -6.21 -5.27
CA SER A 212 -3.52 -6.40 -6.71
C SER A 212 -4.07 -7.73 -7.22
N ALA A 213 -3.86 -8.84 -6.50
CA ALA A 213 -4.38 -10.15 -6.87
C ALA A 213 -5.92 -10.15 -6.93
N SER A 214 -6.55 -9.52 -5.94
CA SER A 214 -8.02 -9.40 -5.86
C SER A 214 -8.59 -8.55 -6.99
N ALA A 215 -8.00 -7.39 -7.28
CA ALA A 215 -8.42 -6.53 -8.38
C ALA A 215 -8.30 -7.25 -9.74
N VAL A 216 -7.23 -8.02 -9.95
CA VAL A 216 -7.06 -8.84 -11.16
C VAL A 216 -8.15 -9.91 -11.25
N LYS A 217 -8.48 -10.61 -10.15
CA LYS A 217 -9.56 -11.63 -10.15
C LYS A 217 -10.92 -11.01 -10.44
N VAL A 218 -11.24 -9.84 -9.88
CA VAL A 218 -12.47 -9.11 -10.20
C VAL A 218 -12.50 -8.74 -11.68
N GLY A 219 -11.41 -8.20 -12.22
CA GLY A 219 -11.32 -7.88 -13.64
C GLY A 219 -11.55 -9.10 -14.54
N LEU A 220 -10.93 -10.25 -14.23
CA LEU A 220 -11.12 -11.48 -14.96
C LEU A 220 -12.58 -12.00 -14.87
N LYS A 221 -13.23 -11.91 -13.70
CA LYS A 221 -14.64 -12.22 -13.54
C LYS A 221 -15.49 -11.30 -14.43
N ARG A 222 -15.25 -9.98 -14.42
CA ARG A 222 -15.99 -9.02 -15.24
C ARG A 222 -15.81 -9.27 -16.74
N ARG A 223 -14.60 -9.72 -17.18
CA ARG A 223 -14.37 -10.16 -18.57
C ARG A 223 -15.21 -11.39 -18.94
N GLN A 224 -15.36 -12.35 -18.03
CA GLN A 224 -16.21 -13.52 -18.22
C GLN A 224 -17.69 -13.14 -18.31
N ASP A 225 -18.14 -12.21 -17.44
CA ASP A 225 -19.51 -11.70 -17.42
C ASP A 225 -19.83 -10.80 -18.64
N ASN A 226 -18.82 -10.21 -19.27
CA ASN A 226 -18.92 -9.35 -20.45
C ASN A 226 -17.94 -9.81 -21.56
N PRO A 227 -18.25 -10.87 -22.33
CA PRO A 227 -17.34 -11.42 -23.35
C PRO A 227 -17.04 -10.46 -24.50
N SER A 228 -17.81 -9.39 -24.66
CA SER A 228 -17.61 -8.36 -25.69
C SER A 228 -16.76 -7.17 -25.23
N TYR A 229 -16.06 -7.28 -24.08
CA TYR A 229 -15.17 -6.23 -23.61
C TYR A 229 -14.08 -5.89 -24.66
N ASP A 230 -13.73 -4.62 -24.78
CA ASP A 230 -12.74 -4.13 -25.74
C ASP A 230 -11.36 -3.81 -25.12
N GLY A 231 -11.27 -3.83 -23.80
CA GLY A 231 -10.06 -3.56 -23.01
C GLY A 231 -10.00 -2.17 -22.40
N ASP A 232 -10.91 -1.27 -22.76
CA ASP A 232 -10.96 0.09 -22.22
C ASP A 232 -11.80 0.21 -20.94
N GLU A 233 -12.56 -0.83 -20.57
CA GLU A 233 -13.38 -0.80 -19.39
C GLU A 233 -12.55 -0.70 -18.11
N GLU A 234 -13.09 0.00 -17.10
CA GLU A 234 -12.42 0.29 -15.84
C GLU A 234 -11.98 -0.98 -15.08
N PHE A 235 -12.72 -2.09 -15.20
CA PHE A 235 -12.35 -3.37 -14.57
C PHE A 235 -11.08 -4.04 -15.15
N ASN A 236 -10.56 -3.54 -16.27
CA ASN A 236 -9.27 -3.97 -16.83
C ASN A 236 -8.07 -3.29 -16.16
N TYR A 237 -8.31 -2.46 -15.16
CA TYR A 237 -7.30 -1.67 -14.49
C TYR A 237 -7.51 -1.64 -12.99
N PHE A 238 -6.43 -1.37 -12.25
CA PHE A 238 -6.47 -1.14 -10.82
C PHE A 238 -5.73 0.14 -10.44
N LEU A 239 -6.18 0.77 -9.36
CA LEU A 239 -5.60 2.00 -8.84
C LEU A 239 -4.23 1.74 -8.23
N SER A 240 -3.24 2.55 -8.59
CA SER A 240 -1.89 2.46 -8.05
C SER A 240 -1.28 3.81 -7.77
N VAL A 241 -0.39 3.85 -6.78
CA VAL A 241 0.60 4.90 -6.60
C VAL A 241 1.98 4.33 -6.95
N ILE A 242 2.72 4.99 -7.83
CA ILE A 242 3.91 4.45 -8.47
C ILE A 242 5.09 5.38 -8.17
N PHE A 243 6.02 4.93 -7.30
CA PHE A 243 7.18 5.70 -6.88
C PHE A 243 8.45 5.26 -7.63
N PRO A 244 9.37 6.17 -7.93
CA PRO A 244 10.70 5.79 -8.41
C PRO A 244 11.49 5.08 -7.29
N ASP A 245 12.34 4.14 -7.64
CA ASP A 245 13.06 3.31 -6.68
C ASP A 245 14.06 4.09 -5.80
N ASN A 246 14.54 5.23 -6.26
CA ASN A 246 15.42 6.11 -5.48
C ASN A 246 14.68 6.94 -4.40
N ASP A 247 13.35 7.05 -4.48
CA ASP A 247 12.53 7.68 -3.43
C ASP A 247 12.12 6.69 -2.33
N LEU A 248 12.30 5.39 -2.56
CA LEU A 248 11.90 4.37 -1.60
C LEU A 248 12.85 4.31 -0.40
N TYR A 249 12.26 4.08 0.74
CA TYR A 249 12.96 3.80 1.98
C TYR A 249 12.40 2.52 2.60
N VAL A 250 13.26 1.53 2.79
CA VAL A 250 12.89 0.29 3.47
C VAL A 250 13.03 0.52 4.97
N MET A 251 11.89 0.58 5.65
CA MET A 251 11.84 0.71 7.11
C MET A 251 12.19 -0.61 7.79
N ASP A 252 12.67 -0.51 9.03
CA ASP A 252 12.91 -1.69 9.85
C ASP A 252 11.58 -2.39 10.15
N TYR A 253 11.53 -3.70 9.92
CA TYR A 253 10.37 -4.52 10.26
C TYR A 253 10.70 -5.40 11.47
N ASN A 254 10.56 -4.81 12.66
CA ASN A 254 10.92 -5.46 13.91
C ASN A 254 9.93 -6.57 14.28
N ARG A 255 10.44 -7.65 14.86
CA ARG A 255 9.67 -8.75 15.42
C ARG A 255 9.80 -8.74 16.94
N VAL A 256 8.67 -8.87 17.60
CA VAL A 256 8.62 -9.09 19.05
C VAL A 256 8.14 -10.52 19.29
N VAL A 257 8.84 -11.25 20.14
CA VAL A 257 8.46 -12.59 20.57
C VAL A 257 7.99 -12.54 22.02
N ALA A 258 6.98 -13.34 22.34
CA ALA A 258 6.37 -13.34 23.67
C ALA A 258 7.28 -13.97 24.73
N ASP A 259 8.03 -15.00 24.34
CA ASP A 259 8.91 -15.75 25.23
C ASP A 259 10.05 -16.44 24.47
N LEU A 260 10.92 -17.16 25.16
CA LEU A 260 12.03 -17.93 24.58
C LEU A 260 11.65 -19.39 24.30
N PHE A 261 10.37 -19.74 24.15
CA PHE A 261 9.89 -21.10 23.90
C PHE A 261 10.34 -22.10 24.97
N GLY A 262 10.28 -21.71 26.25
CA GLY A 262 10.66 -22.52 27.38
C GLY A 262 12.18 -22.76 27.53
N ASN A 263 13.02 -22.07 26.75
CA ASN A 263 14.45 -22.12 26.92
C ASN A 263 14.94 -21.13 27.97
N SER A 264 15.96 -21.47 28.72
CA SER A 264 16.75 -20.50 29.46
C SER A 264 17.51 -19.57 28.51
N PHE A 265 18.03 -18.46 29.04
CA PHE A 265 18.87 -17.54 28.25
C PHE A 265 20.03 -18.24 27.56
N ASP A 266 20.78 -19.07 28.31
CA ASP A 266 21.96 -19.77 27.77
C ASP A 266 21.58 -20.78 26.68
N GLU A 267 20.50 -21.54 26.88
CA GLU A 267 20.00 -22.49 25.87
C GLU A 267 19.56 -21.79 24.60
N PHE A 268 18.87 -20.66 24.75
CA PHE A 268 18.45 -19.83 23.61
C PHE A 268 19.64 -19.27 22.85
N MET A 269 20.63 -18.68 23.56
CA MET A 269 21.84 -18.13 22.95
C MET A 269 22.68 -19.20 22.27
N ASN A 270 22.75 -20.39 22.85
CA ASN A 270 23.43 -21.52 22.21
C ASN A 270 22.76 -21.91 20.88
N LYS A 271 21.42 -22.02 20.86
CA LYS A 271 20.66 -22.30 19.62
C LYS A 271 20.83 -21.21 18.56
N VAL A 272 20.83 -19.93 18.97
CA VAL A 272 21.10 -18.80 18.06
C VAL A 272 22.51 -18.89 17.48
N SER A 273 23.49 -19.25 18.32
CA SER A 273 24.91 -19.37 17.91
C SER A 273 25.16 -20.49 16.88
N GLU A 274 24.27 -21.47 16.74
CA GLU A 274 24.36 -22.47 15.68
C GLU A 274 24.25 -21.87 14.27
N LYS A 275 23.47 -20.79 14.13
CA LYS A 275 23.15 -20.16 12.85
C LYS A 275 23.76 -18.78 12.66
N PHE A 276 24.15 -18.13 13.74
CA PHE A 276 24.65 -16.77 13.75
C PHE A 276 25.95 -16.64 14.53
N ASP A 277 26.82 -15.77 14.07
CA ASP A 277 27.90 -15.21 14.88
C ASP A 277 27.30 -14.09 15.73
N ILE A 278 27.48 -14.17 17.05
CA ILE A 278 26.89 -13.26 18.03
C ILE A 278 27.97 -12.34 18.57
N THR A 279 27.76 -11.04 18.43
CA THR A 279 28.60 -10.01 19.08
C THR A 279 27.76 -9.31 20.12
N ALA A 280 28.10 -9.48 21.41
CA ALA A 280 27.54 -8.69 22.49
C ALA A 280 28.27 -7.35 22.56
N GLY A 281 27.55 -6.26 22.71
CA GLY A 281 28.17 -4.95 22.82
C GLY A 281 27.98 -4.33 24.18
N ASP A 282 29.06 -4.18 24.96
CA ASP A 282 29.09 -3.18 26.01
C ASP A 282 29.10 -1.80 25.32
N GLY A 283 27.97 -1.07 25.44
CA GLY A 283 27.79 0.22 24.77
C GLY A 283 27.23 0.19 23.35
N ILE A 284 26.85 -0.97 22.81
CA ILE A 284 26.00 -1.03 21.62
C ILE A 284 24.59 -0.58 22.06
N GLY A 285 24.23 0.65 21.75
CA GLY A 285 22.87 1.11 21.80
C GLY A 285 22.00 0.35 20.78
N GLN A 286 20.84 0.87 20.44
CA GLN A 286 19.98 0.28 19.42
C GLN A 286 20.80 -0.02 18.14
N PHE A 287 20.93 -1.32 17.81
CA PHE A 287 21.69 -1.74 16.64
C PHE A 287 20.79 -1.77 15.40
N LYS A 288 21.09 -0.92 14.44
CA LYS A 288 20.42 -0.92 13.13
C LYS A 288 21.31 -1.61 12.09
N PRO A 289 20.87 -2.76 11.52
CA PRO A 289 21.63 -3.46 10.47
C PRO A 289 21.86 -2.56 9.25
N LYS A 290 23.10 -2.55 8.72
CA LYS A 290 23.46 -1.81 7.51
C LYS A 290 23.75 -2.71 6.31
N VAL A 291 23.93 -3.99 6.55
CA VAL A 291 24.23 -5.00 5.53
C VAL A 291 23.25 -6.18 5.63
N LYS A 292 23.02 -6.85 4.50
CA LYS A 292 22.16 -8.03 4.46
C LYS A 292 22.67 -9.11 5.42
N ARG A 293 21.75 -9.90 5.98
CA ARG A 293 22.02 -11.04 6.89
C ARG A 293 22.63 -10.63 8.23
N THR A 294 22.50 -9.38 8.57
CA THR A 294 22.80 -8.88 9.92
C THR A 294 21.49 -8.51 10.59
N TYR A 295 21.39 -8.78 11.88
CA TYR A 295 20.18 -8.49 12.67
C TYR A 295 20.58 -7.86 14.00
N GLY A 296 19.76 -7.00 14.53
CA GLY A 296 19.82 -6.56 15.92
C GLY A 296 18.88 -7.42 16.76
N MET A 297 19.35 -7.97 17.84
CA MET A 297 18.54 -8.68 18.83
C MET A 297 18.63 -7.93 20.16
N PHE A 298 17.47 -7.59 20.74
CA PHE A 298 17.40 -7.06 22.09
C PHE A 298 16.86 -8.15 23.02
N LEU A 299 17.66 -8.54 24.01
CA LEU A 299 17.33 -9.60 24.94
C LEU A 299 17.90 -9.27 26.33
N GLU A 300 17.09 -9.41 27.38
CA GLU A 300 17.46 -9.12 28.76
C GLU A 300 18.16 -7.76 28.97
N GLY A 301 17.61 -6.70 28.33
CA GLY A 301 18.12 -5.35 28.46
C GLY A 301 19.41 -5.05 27.67
N LYS A 302 19.89 -5.99 26.85
CA LYS A 302 21.12 -5.84 26.06
C LYS A 302 20.86 -6.00 24.57
N TRP A 303 21.65 -5.28 23.80
CA TRP A 303 21.69 -5.43 22.34
C TRP A 303 22.76 -6.40 21.91
N TYR A 304 22.43 -7.23 20.92
CA TYR A 304 23.33 -8.16 20.27
C TYR A 304 23.28 -7.93 18.77
N LYS A 305 24.44 -7.94 18.13
CA LYS A 305 24.55 -8.03 16.67
C LYS A 305 24.63 -9.51 16.30
N LEU A 306 23.76 -9.93 15.38
CA LEU A 306 23.76 -11.27 14.82
C LEU A 306 24.18 -11.22 13.36
N GLU A 307 25.16 -12.02 12.95
CA GLU A 307 25.58 -12.19 11.55
C GLU A 307 25.34 -13.65 11.14
N ALA A 308 24.50 -13.86 10.11
CA ALA A 308 24.17 -15.21 9.68
C ALA A 308 25.42 -15.93 9.13
N LYS A 309 25.72 -17.12 9.68
CA LYS A 309 26.84 -17.95 9.25
C LYS A 309 26.65 -18.43 7.82
N GLU A 310 27.73 -18.59 7.10
CA GLU A 310 27.70 -19.20 5.77
C GLU A 310 27.11 -20.62 5.83
N GLY A 311 26.18 -20.92 4.89
CA GLY A 311 25.45 -22.18 4.88
C GLY A 311 24.24 -22.24 5.80
N SER A 312 24.00 -21.26 6.68
CA SER A 312 22.80 -21.19 7.51
C SER A 312 21.55 -20.67 6.77
N PHE A 313 21.71 -20.22 5.53
CA PHE A 313 20.64 -19.66 4.69
C PHE A 313 20.81 -20.12 3.23
N ASN A 314 19.70 -20.12 2.47
CA ASN A 314 19.72 -20.41 1.03
C ASN A 314 19.63 -19.09 0.23
N LEU A 315 20.65 -18.81 -0.58
CA LEU A 315 20.70 -17.62 -1.44
C LEU A 315 19.55 -17.51 -2.45
N LYS A 316 18.95 -18.65 -2.82
CA LYS A 316 17.82 -18.72 -3.76
C LYS A 316 16.47 -18.63 -3.07
N ASP A 317 16.42 -18.83 -1.76
CA ASP A 317 15.20 -18.73 -0.98
C ASP A 317 14.97 -17.29 -0.54
N ARG A 318 13.93 -16.66 -1.12
CA ARG A 318 13.54 -15.29 -0.78
C ARG A 318 12.95 -15.15 0.63
N LYS A 319 12.59 -16.27 1.27
CA LYS A 319 12.03 -16.30 2.62
C LYS A 319 13.07 -16.53 3.71
N SER A 320 14.28 -16.89 3.35
CA SER A 320 15.38 -17.17 4.29
C SER A 320 16.28 -15.95 4.56
N VAL A 321 15.75 -14.76 4.38
CA VAL A 321 16.48 -13.50 4.64
C VAL A 321 15.87 -12.79 5.82
#